data_9af9359a1f753f82c7e88580470d4943
#
_entry.id   9af9359a1f753f82c7e88580470d4943
#
_cell.length_a   1.000
_cell.length_b   1.000
_cell.length_c   1.000
_cell.angle_alpha   90.00
_cell.angle_beta   90.00
_cell.angle_gamma   90.00
#
_symmetry.space_group_name_H-M   'P 1'
#
loop_
_entity.id
_entity.type
_entity.pdbx_description
1 polymer ?
#
loop_
_entity_poly.entity_id
_entity_poly.type
_entity_poly.pdbx_seq_one_letter_code
_entity_poly.pdbx_strand_id
1 'polypeptide(L)'
;MQILSIDTSGQILSIAILKKDVIEISEYPSGKMNSEKILPEIKAMMSRLSINFSDLDGVAFGAGPGSFTGIRIASGIAYGIAYSLNIPIVGINTLEALATLIDNRHCISCIDARMSQVYIGAYQVNNLCITTINEPGLYDPEVLPDINFSEATIIGSGVITYKNQLAKKYKHINLNFIEKEFSLAGVIAKLALPKMNKNFNLDQAQPIYIRNKVAQTILERNSSK
;
A
#
# COMPACT_ATOMS: atom_id res chain seq x y z
N MET A 1 21.66 -5.28 0.68
CA MET A 1 20.51 -6.12 0.28
C MET A 1 19.93 -5.61 -1.02
N GLN A 2 19.37 -6.53 -1.83
CA GLN A 2 18.67 -6.23 -3.07
C GLN A 2 17.22 -6.71 -2.91
N ILE A 3 16.29 -5.77 -2.86
CA ILE A 3 14.87 -6.06 -2.61
C ILE A 3 14.05 -5.63 -3.81
N LEU A 4 13.30 -6.56 -4.38
CA LEU A 4 12.24 -6.27 -5.34
C LEU A 4 10.95 -5.95 -4.56
N SER A 5 10.25 -4.89 -4.93
CA SER A 5 8.92 -4.60 -4.39
C SER A 5 7.91 -4.32 -5.49
N ILE A 6 6.66 -4.72 -5.25
CA ILE A 6 5.55 -4.60 -6.19
C ILE A 6 4.34 -4.04 -5.46
N ASP A 7 3.74 -2.99 -6.01
CA ASP A 7 2.46 -2.48 -5.54
C ASP A 7 1.47 -2.28 -6.69
N THR A 8 0.31 -2.86 -6.52
CA THR A 8 -0.83 -2.76 -7.46
C THR A 8 -2.13 -2.47 -6.68
N SER A 9 -2.01 -2.00 -5.45
CA SER A 9 -3.14 -1.79 -4.54
C SER A 9 -3.96 -0.54 -4.87
N GLY A 10 -3.37 0.45 -5.58
CA GLY A 10 -3.95 1.74 -5.93
C GLY A 10 -4.19 1.95 -7.43
N GLN A 11 -4.29 3.22 -7.82
CA GLN A 11 -4.44 3.66 -9.21
C GLN A 11 -3.10 3.73 -9.95
N ILE A 12 -1.98 3.66 -9.24
CA ILE A 12 -0.64 3.57 -9.80
C ILE A 12 -0.09 2.19 -9.50
N LEU A 13 0.15 1.40 -10.53
CA LEU A 13 0.98 0.21 -10.44
C LEU A 13 2.43 0.66 -10.34
N SER A 14 3.16 0.19 -9.36
CA SER A 14 4.57 0.49 -9.19
C SER A 14 5.39 -0.75 -8.91
N ILE A 15 6.62 -0.73 -9.42
CA ILE A 15 7.64 -1.74 -9.19
C ILE A 15 8.89 -0.99 -8.75
N ALA A 16 9.58 -1.45 -7.74
CA ALA A 16 10.86 -0.88 -7.35
C ALA A 16 11.89 -1.96 -7.05
N ILE A 17 13.14 -1.63 -7.32
CA ILE A 17 14.30 -2.44 -6.93
C ILE A 17 15.20 -1.57 -6.06
N LEU A 18 15.31 -1.93 -4.80
CA LEU A 18 16.27 -1.37 -3.87
C LEU A 18 17.58 -2.17 -3.99
N LYS A 19 18.68 -1.48 -4.35
CA LYS A 19 20.03 -2.05 -4.42
C LYS A 19 20.97 -1.17 -3.58
N LYS A 20 21.37 -1.65 -2.41
CA LYS A 20 22.07 -0.84 -1.39
C LYS A 20 21.21 0.38 -1.02
N ASP A 21 21.66 1.60 -1.37
CA ASP A 21 20.95 2.85 -1.08
C ASP A 21 20.26 3.45 -2.32
N VAL A 22 20.37 2.79 -3.48
CA VAL A 22 19.75 3.22 -4.74
C VAL A 22 18.43 2.51 -4.92
N ILE A 23 17.39 3.27 -5.25
CA ILE A 23 16.08 2.73 -5.62
C ILE A 23 15.77 3.13 -7.05
N GLU A 24 15.55 2.14 -7.91
CA GLU A 24 14.94 2.32 -9.21
C GLU A 24 13.44 2.02 -9.13
N ILE A 25 12.62 2.89 -9.72
CA ILE A 25 11.16 2.77 -9.67
C ILE A 25 10.61 2.88 -11.09
N SER A 26 9.70 1.98 -11.43
CA SER A 26 8.84 2.06 -12.62
C SER A 26 7.39 2.21 -12.20
N GLU A 27 6.68 3.18 -12.81
CA GLU A 27 5.32 3.55 -12.46
C GLU A 27 4.42 3.55 -13.70
N TYR A 28 3.21 3.03 -13.53
CA TYR A 28 2.23 2.93 -14.60
C TYR A 28 0.83 3.24 -14.06
N PRO A 29 0.03 4.05 -14.77
CA PRO A 29 -1.38 4.21 -14.43
C PRO A 29 -2.10 2.86 -14.45
N SER A 30 -2.93 2.60 -13.45
CA SER A 30 -3.76 1.40 -13.36
C SER A 30 -4.60 1.23 -14.64
N GLY A 31 -4.67 0.01 -15.17
CA GLY A 31 -5.35 -0.30 -16.42
C GLY A 31 -4.51 -0.12 -17.70
N LYS A 32 -3.36 0.58 -17.65
CA LYS A 32 -2.41 0.65 -18.78
C LYS A 32 -1.37 -0.47 -18.78
N MET A 33 -1.13 -1.09 -17.63
CA MET A 33 -0.26 -2.24 -17.50
C MET A 33 -1.08 -3.46 -17.06
N ASN A 34 -1.18 -4.45 -17.91
CA ASN A 34 -1.77 -5.73 -17.57
C ASN A 34 -0.78 -6.55 -16.73
N SER A 35 -1.29 -7.49 -15.92
CA SER A 35 -0.46 -8.40 -15.10
C SER A 35 0.65 -9.09 -15.91
N GLU A 36 0.40 -9.36 -17.18
CA GLU A 36 1.35 -9.97 -18.13
C GLU A 36 2.62 -9.13 -18.37
N LYS A 37 2.55 -7.81 -18.17
CA LYS A 37 3.68 -6.88 -18.38
C LYS A 37 4.56 -6.69 -17.17
N ILE A 38 4.10 -7.09 -15.98
CA ILE A 38 4.84 -6.86 -14.73
C ILE A 38 6.18 -7.63 -14.74
N LEU A 39 6.17 -8.91 -15.08
CA LEU A 39 7.41 -9.72 -15.16
C LEU A 39 8.39 -9.22 -16.22
N PRO A 40 7.97 -8.89 -17.46
CA PRO A 40 8.84 -8.24 -18.42
C PRO A 40 9.47 -6.94 -17.92
N GLU A 41 8.70 -6.10 -17.22
CA GLU A 41 9.23 -4.84 -16.66
C GLU A 41 10.23 -5.11 -15.54
N ILE A 42 9.97 -6.05 -14.64
CA ILE A 42 10.94 -6.47 -13.61
C ILE A 42 12.26 -6.88 -14.28
N LYS A 43 12.21 -7.70 -15.35
CA LYS A 43 13.41 -8.11 -16.09
C LYS A 43 14.14 -6.92 -16.72
N ALA A 44 13.40 -5.96 -17.28
CA ALA A 44 13.99 -4.75 -17.85
C ALA A 44 14.69 -3.90 -16.79
N MET A 45 14.06 -3.70 -15.62
CA MET A 45 14.66 -3.00 -14.48
C MET A 45 15.93 -3.70 -13.98
N MET A 46 15.89 -5.02 -13.85
CA MET A 46 17.06 -5.82 -13.46
C MET A 46 18.23 -5.66 -14.43
N SER A 47 17.92 -5.69 -15.74
CA SER A 47 18.94 -5.47 -16.78
C SER A 47 19.58 -4.09 -16.68
N ARG A 48 18.78 -3.04 -16.43
CA ARG A 48 19.30 -1.67 -16.25
C ARG A 48 20.22 -1.56 -15.03
N LEU A 49 19.92 -2.30 -13.96
CA LEU A 49 20.72 -2.35 -12.74
C LEU A 49 21.87 -3.37 -12.79
N SER A 50 22.02 -4.10 -13.91
CA SER A 50 23.02 -5.17 -14.05
C SER A 50 22.94 -6.18 -12.91
N ILE A 51 21.73 -6.71 -12.65
CA ILE A 51 21.43 -7.76 -11.66
C ILE A 51 20.57 -8.87 -12.27
N ASN A 52 20.64 -10.06 -11.69
CA ASN A 52 19.83 -11.21 -12.02
C ASN A 52 18.83 -11.53 -10.91
N PHE A 53 17.85 -12.39 -11.17
CA PHE A 53 16.92 -12.84 -10.13
C PHE A 53 17.64 -13.53 -8.96
N SER A 54 18.71 -14.26 -9.22
CA SER A 54 19.56 -14.90 -8.18
C SER A 54 20.26 -13.91 -7.25
N ASP A 55 20.33 -12.64 -7.62
CA ASP A 55 20.97 -11.61 -6.81
C ASP A 55 20.00 -10.93 -5.83
N LEU A 56 18.71 -11.29 -5.90
CA LEU A 56 17.70 -10.78 -4.97
C LEU A 56 17.85 -11.43 -3.58
N ASP A 57 17.84 -10.59 -2.56
CA ASP A 57 17.84 -11.00 -1.16
C ASP A 57 16.44 -11.15 -0.56
N GLY A 58 15.41 -10.59 -1.23
CA GLY A 58 14.03 -10.66 -0.78
C GLY A 58 13.05 -9.96 -1.71
N VAL A 59 11.77 -10.25 -1.50
CA VAL A 59 10.65 -9.63 -2.24
C VAL A 59 9.68 -9.00 -1.25
N ALA A 60 9.17 -7.80 -1.59
CA ALA A 60 8.13 -7.13 -0.84
C ALA A 60 6.93 -6.82 -1.73
N PHE A 61 5.76 -6.63 -1.14
CA PHE A 61 4.58 -6.22 -1.88
C PHE A 61 3.61 -5.41 -1.03
N GLY A 62 2.78 -4.59 -1.68
CA GLY A 62 1.65 -3.92 -1.06
C GLY A 62 0.59 -4.94 -0.69
N ALA A 63 0.49 -5.26 0.61
CA ALA A 63 -0.42 -6.29 1.11
C ALA A 63 -1.87 -5.80 1.24
N GLY A 64 -2.13 -4.52 1.03
CA GLY A 64 -3.43 -3.89 1.23
C GLY A 64 -3.50 -3.10 2.56
N PRO A 65 -4.66 -2.48 2.83
CA PRO A 65 -5.90 -2.52 2.05
C PRO A 65 -5.81 -1.74 0.72
N GLY A 66 -6.69 -2.08 -0.23
CA GLY A 66 -6.74 -1.44 -1.55
C GLY A 66 -7.54 -2.26 -2.56
N SER A 67 -7.19 -2.14 -3.83
CA SER A 67 -7.81 -2.90 -4.92
C SER A 67 -7.70 -4.41 -4.70
N PHE A 68 -8.85 -5.07 -4.61
CA PHE A 68 -8.93 -6.52 -4.38
C PHE A 68 -8.16 -7.36 -5.42
N THR A 69 -8.31 -7.02 -6.70
CA THR A 69 -7.58 -7.67 -7.79
C THR A 69 -6.11 -7.30 -7.74
N GLY A 70 -5.82 -6.02 -7.53
CA GLY A 70 -4.45 -5.50 -7.49
C GLY A 70 -3.63 -6.21 -6.40
N ILE A 71 -4.10 -6.23 -5.16
CA ILE A 71 -3.39 -6.88 -4.05
C ILE A 71 -3.04 -8.35 -4.37
N ARG A 72 -3.96 -9.08 -5.01
CA ARG A 72 -3.72 -10.48 -5.39
C ARG A 72 -2.69 -10.62 -6.51
N ILE A 73 -2.66 -9.71 -7.47
CA ILE A 73 -1.65 -9.70 -8.53
C ILE A 73 -0.27 -9.48 -7.90
N ALA A 74 -0.12 -8.45 -7.06
CA ALA A 74 1.16 -8.17 -6.39
C ALA A 74 1.63 -9.35 -5.53
N SER A 75 0.74 -9.86 -4.67
CA SER A 75 1.09 -10.99 -3.77
C SER A 75 1.42 -12.26 -4.55
N GLY A 76 0.65 -12.58 -5.61
CA GLY A 76 0.89 -13.78 -6.42
C GLY A 76 2.23 -13.74 -7.15
N ILE A 77 2.59 -12.59 -7.75
CA ILE A 77 3.88 -12.42 -8.44
C ILE A 77 5.03 -12.43 -7.41
N ALA A 78 4.89 -11.67 -6.31
CA ALA A 78 5.89 -11.64 -5.25
C ALA A 78 6.13 -13.04 -4.65
N TYR A 79 5.06 -13.77 -4.37
CA TYR A 79 5.12 -15.14 -3.89
C TYR A 79 5.83 -16.08 -4.88
N GLY A 80 5.44 -16.05 -6.16
CA GLY A 80 6.04 -16.89 -7.19
C GLY A 80 7.55 -16.69 -7.32
N ILE A 81 8.01 -15.43 -7.28
CA ILE A 81 9.44 -15.10 -7.33
C ILE A 81 10.14 -15.58 -6.05
N ALA A 82 9.63 -15.20 -4.87
CA ALA A 82 10.24 -15.54 -3.58
C ALA A 82 10.33 -17.05 -3.38
N TYR A 83 9.26 -17.78 -3.71
CA TYR A 83 9.22 -19.25 -3.61
C TYR A 83 10.23 -19.91 -4.56
N SER A 84 10.31 -19.46 -5.82
CA SER A 84 11.23 -20.06 -6.80
C SER A 84 12.70 -19.87 -6.44
N LEU A 85 13.03 -18.79 -5.74
CA LEU A 85 14.38 -18.44 -5.32
C LEU A 85 14.68 -18.85 -3.87
N ASN A 86 13.69 -19.33 -3.13
CA ASN A 86 13.77 -19.64 -1.70
C ASN A 86 14.29 -18.44 -0.85
N ILE A 87 13.79 -17.23 -1.15
CA ILE A 87 14.16 -15.98 -0.47
C ILE A 87 12.97 -15.42 0.34
N PRO A 88 13.21 -14.57 1.35
CA PRO A 88 12.15 -13.97 2.16
C PRO A 88 11.16 -13.17 1.33
N ILE A 89 9.91 -13.17 1.78
CA ILE A 89 8.82 -12.35 1.26
C ILE A 89 8.16 -11.57 2.41
N VAL A 90 7.84 -10.30 2.18
CA VAL A 90 7.19 -9.44 3.18
C VAL A 90 6.06 -8.63 2.57
N GLY A 91 4.85 -8.76 3.12
CA GLY A 91 3.72 -7.88 2.83
C GLY A 91 3.77 -6.63 3.71
N ILE A 92 3.59 -5.46 3.10
CA ILE A 92 3.53 -4.16 3.79
C ILE A 92 2.12 -3.60 3.72
N ASN A 93 1.60 -3.15 4.85
CA ASN A 93 0.30 -2.49 4.92
C ASN A 93 0.33 -1.21 4.08
N THR A 94 -0.65 -1.05 3.17
CA THR A 94 -0.71 0.07 2.23
C THR A 94 -0.96 1.41 2.95
N LEU A 95 -1.74 1.41 4.04
CA LEU A 95 -1.98 2.63 4.84
C LEU A 95 -0.70 3.05 5.59
N GLU A 96 0.09 2.10 6.10
CA GLU A 96 1.40 2.38 6.68
C GLU A 96 2.37 2.93 5.64
N ALA A 97 2.41 2.32 4.46
CA ALA A 97 3.25 2.80 3.35
C ALA A 97 2.88 4.24 2.95
N LEU A 98 1.59 4.57 2.86
CA LEU A 98 1.13 5.93 2.61
C LEU A 98 1.57 6.89 3.72
N ALA A 99 1.44 6.50 4.99
CA ALA A 99 1.81 7.35 6.12
C ALA A 99 3.29 7.75 6.08
N THR A 100 4.18 6.84 5.67
CA THR A 100 5.63 7.12 5.60
C THR A 100 6.05 8.07 4.49
N LEU A 101 5.16 8.44 3.59
CA LEU A 101 5.41 9.52 2.63
C LEU A 101 5.39 10.91 3.31
N ILE A 102 4.93 10.97 4.57
CA ILE A 102 4.88 12.18 5.40
C ILE A 102 5.80 11.95 6.59
N ASP A 103 6.98 12.53 6.56
CA ASP A 103 7.98 12.34 7.62
C ASP A 103 7.75 13.29 8.81
N ASN A 104 8.11 12.79 10.01
CA ASN A 104 8.10 13.53 11.29
C ASN A 104 6.76 14.19 11.64
N ARG A 105 5.61 13.55 11.33
CA ARG A 105 4.27 14.13 11.55
C ARG A 105 3.23 13.09 11.92
N HIS A 106 2.10 13.57 12.39
CA HIS A 106 0.88 12.78 12.47
C HIS A 106 0.26 12.66 11.08
N CYS A 107 -0.08 11.45 10.70
CA CYS A 107 -0.65 11.13 9.41
C CYS A 107 -1.97 10.36 9.58
N ILE A 108 -2.97 10.73 8.82
CA ILE A 108 -4.20 9.95 8.62
C ILE A 108 -4.17 9.43 7.19
N SER A 109 -3.89 8.16 7.02
CA SER A 109 -3.96 7.50 5.72
C SER A 109 -5.41 7.15 5.41
N CYS A 110 -5.90 7.57 4.23
CA CYS A 110 -7.27 7.36 3.79
C CYS A 110 -7.33 6.84 2.36
N ILE A 111 -7.81 5.61 2.16
CA ILE A 111 -7.95 4.99 0.85
C ILE A 111 -9.43 4.82 0.53
N ASP A 112 -9.86 5.19 -0.68
CA ASP A 112 -11.22 4.90 -1.18
C ASP A 112 -11.43 3.38 -1.28
N ALA A 113 -12.30 2.86 -0.43
CA ALA A 113 -12.64 1.45 -0.39
C ALA A 113 -13.74 1.06 -1.38
N ARG A 114 -14.21 2.01 -2.21
CA ARG A 114 -15.40 1.86 -3.04
C ARG A 114 -16.67 1.64 -2.20
N MET A 115 -17.83 1.54 -2.85
CA MET A 115 -19.13 1.29 -2.19
C MET A 115 -19.40 2.31 -1.08
N SER A 116 -19.06 3.58 -1.31
CA SER A 116 -19.20 4.69 -0.35
C SER A 116 -18.54 4.42 1.01
N GLN A 117 -17.38 3.76 1.01
CA GLN A 117 -16.59 3.46 2.21
C GLN A 117 -15.13 3.86 2.03
N VAL A 118 -14.42 4.02 3.15
CA VAL A 118 -13.00 4.34 3.21
C VAL A 118 -12.25 3.41 4.15
N TYR A 119 -11.01 3.08 3.77
CA TYR A 119 -10.05 2.53 4.71
C TYR A 119 -9.29 3.67 5.37
N ILE A 120 -9.26 3.68 6.69
CA ILE A 120 -8.54 4.70 7.47
C ILE A 120 -7.64 4.03 8.50
N GLY A 121 -6.44 4.59 8.67
CA GLY A 121 -5.53 4.35 9.77
C GLY A 121 -4.85 5.67 10.16
N ALA A 122 -4.52 5.84 11.43
CA ALA A 122 -3.81 7.01 11.91
C ALA A 122 -2.48 6.64 12.56
N TYR A 123 -1.45 7.40 12.23
CA TYR A 123 -0.08 7.07 12.54
C TYR A 123 0.72 8.28 12.99
N GLN A 124 1.69 8.03 13.85
CA GLN A 124 2.81 8.92 14.06
C GLN A 124 4.03 8.35 13.33
N VAL A 125 4.65 9.15 12.48
CA VAL A 125 5.78 8.73 11.65
C VAL A 125 7.03 9.52 12.04
N ASN A 126 8.13 8.82 12.20
CA ASN A 126 9.45 9.39 12.46
C ASN A 126 10.52 8.55 11.76
N ASN A 127 11.12 9.06 10.68
CA ASN A 127 12.18 8.39 9.91
C ASN A 127 11.85 6.93 9.55
N LEU A 128 10.71 6.67 8.90
CA LEU A 128 10.18 5.34 8.56
C LEU A 128 9.76 4.47 9.76
N CYS A 129 9.98 4.92 11.00
CA CYS A 129 9.39 4.29 12.18
C CYS A 129 7.92 4.73 12.29
N ILE A 130 7.03 3.75 12.34
CA ILE A 130 5.59 3.97 12.36
C ILE A 130 5.06 3.54 13.72
N THR A 131 4.36 4.44 14.40
CA THR A 131 3.55 4.11 15.57
C THR A 131 2.09 4.24 15.18
N THR A 132 1.35 3.15 15.28
CA THR A 132 -0.09 3.14 15.01
C THR A 132 -0.82 3.80 16.18
N ILE A 133 -1.62 4.82 15.88
CA ILE A 133 -2.46 5.54 16.85
C ILE A 133 -3.91 5.10 16.74
N ASN A 134 -4.39 4.86 15.51
CA ASN A 134 -5.68 4.22 15.24
C ASN A 134 -5.46 3.10 14.25
N GLU A 135 -5.86 1.90 14.63
CA GLU A 135 -5.73 0.71 13.80
C GLU A 135 -6.47 0.85 12.47
N PRO A 136 -5.92 0.28 11.38
CA PRO A 136 -6.57 0.23 10.09
C PRO A 136 -7.98 -0.34 10.16
N GLY A 137 -8.97 0.42 9.67
CA GLY A 137 -10.37 0.01 9.67
C GLY A 137 -11.10 0.42 8.39
N LEU A 138 -12.27 -0.17 8.18
CA LEU A 138 -13.22 0.18 7.12
C LEU A 138 -14.36 0.99 7.72
N TYR A 139 -14.61 2.18 7.17
CA TYR A 139 -15.58 3.11 7.74
C TYR A 139 -16.52 3.68 6.66
N ASP A 140 -17.72 4.05 7.07
CA ASP A 140 -18.57 4.98 6.35
C ASP A 140 -17.97 6.40 6.48
N PRO A 141 -17.85 7.19 5.42
CA PRO A 141 -17.34 8.56 5.48
C PRO A 141 -18.12 9.51 6.42
N GLU A 142 -19.37 9.19 6.74
CA GLU A 142 -20.15 9.95 7.71
C GLU A 142 -19.93 9.47 9.17
N VAL A 143 -19.31 8.28 9.37
CA VAL A 143 -19.08 7.67 10.69
C VAL A 143 -17.60 7.27 10.82
N LEU A 144 -16.72 8.26 10.75
CA LEU A 144 -15.27 8.07 10.85
C LEU A 144 -14.82 7.91 12.31
N PRO A 145 -13.69 7.21 12.58
CA PRO A 145 -13.17 7.02 13.93
C PRO A 145 -12.75 8.34 14.57
N ASP A 146 -12.75 8.38 15.89
CA ASP A 146 -12.24 9.54 16.63
C ASP A 146 -10.70 9.48 16.65
N ILE A 147 -10.07 10.54 16.16
CA ILE A 147 -8.62 10.70 16.11
C ILE A 147 -8.30 12.03 16.81
N ASN A 148 -7.41 11.98 17.77
CA ASN A 148 -7.08 13.15 18.60
C ASN A 148 -5.63 13.58 18.35
N PHE A 149 -5.45 14.44 17.35
CA PHE A 149 -4.20 15.13 17.05
C PHE A 149 -4.40 16.64 17.16
N SER A 150 -3.35 17.39 17.43
CA SER A 150 -3.34 18.87 17.31
C SER A 150 -3.22 19.30 15.84
N GLU A 151 -2.40 18.56 15.09
CA GLU A 151 -2.18 18.74 13.65
C GLU A 151 -1.98 17.39 12.97
N ALA A 152 -2.40 17.26 11.72
CA ALA A 152 -2.19 16.05 10.92
C ALA A 152 -2.24 16.34 9.42
N THR A 153 -1.57 15.49 8.64
CA THR A 153 -1.74 15.42 7.20
C THR A 153 -2.63 14.23 6.85
N ILE A 154 -3.67 14.47 6.05
CA ILE A 154 -4.51 13.40 5.48
C ILE A 154 -4.04 13.13 4.06
N ILE A 155 -3.75 11.85 3.75
CA ILE A 155 -3.13 11.41 2.50
C ILE A 155 -3.81 10.15 1.95
N GLY A 156 -3.87 10.04 0.63
CA GLY A 156 -4.34 8.87 -0.10
C GLY A 156 -5.61 9.14 -0.93
N SER A 157 -6.04 8.13 -1.70
CA SER A 157 -7.13 8.26 -2.68
C SER A 157 -8.48 8.64 -2.07
N GLY A 158 -8.72 8.31 -0.79
CA GLY A 158 -9.92 8.71 -0.09
C GLY A 158 -10.06 10.22 0.10
N VAL A 159 -8.93 10.97 0.10
CA VAL A 159 -8.97 12.44 0.17
C VAL A 159 -9.63 13.02 -1.07
N ILE A 160 -9.33 12.48 -2.25
CA ILE A 160 -9.87 12.96 -3.53
C ILE A 160 -11.40 12.88 -3.54
N THR A 161 -11.96 11.83 -2.96
CA THR A 161 -13.41 11.57 -3.00
C THR A 161 -14.15 12.16 -1.79
N TYR A 162 -13.54 12.12 -0.58
CA TYR A 162 -14.24 12.36 0.67
C TYR A 162 -13.66 13.52 1.50
N LYS A 163 -12.97 14.45 0.87
CA LYS A 163 -12.34 15.61 1.54
C LYS A 163 -13.29 16.38 2.47
N ASN A 164 -14.53 16.61 2.02
CA ASN A 164 -15.51 17.37 2.79
C ASN A 164 -15.93 16.65 4.08
N GLN A 165 -16.16 15.34 4.03
CA GLN A 165 -16.49 14.51 5.19
C GLN A 165 -15.31 14.45 6.16
N LEU A 166 -14.11 14.24 5.65
CA LEU A 166 -12.87 14.25 6.43
C LEU A 166 -12.66 15.59 7.14
N ALA A 167 -12.82 16.71 6.43
CA ALA A 167 -12.68 18.05 7.00
C ALA A 167 -13.74 18.35 8.05
N LYS A 168 -15.00 17.90 7.84
CA LYS A 168 -16.10 18.06 8.80
C LYS A 168 -15.85 17.26 10.08
N LYS A 169 -15.44 15.99 9.95
CA LYS A 169 -15.18 15.10 11.10
C LYS A 169 -14.01 15.60 11.94
N TYR A 170 -12.91 15.93 11.28
CA TYR A 170 -11.66 16.31 11.95
C TYR A 170 -11.44 17.83 12.06
N LYS A 171 -12.53 18.61 12.10
CA LYS A 171 -12.49 20.11 12.18
C LYS A 171 -11.72 20.65 13.38
N HIS A 172 -11.50 19.82 14.42
CA HIS A 172 -10.74 20.17 15.62
C HIS A 172 -9.23 19.98 15.45
N ILE A 173 -8.78 19.39 14.35
CA ILE A 173 -7.37 19.16 14.00
C ILE A 173 -6.95 20.21 12.96
N ASN A 174 -5.76 20.77 13.11
CA ASN A 174 -5.15 21.56 12.04
C ASN A 174 -4.72 20.66 10.89
N LEU A 175 -5.52 20.61 9.82
CA LEU A 175 -5.38 19.61 8.76
C LEU A 175 -4.66 20.16 7.53
N ASN A 176 -3.71 19.38 7.01
CA ASN A 176 -3.21 19.47 5.66
C ASN A 176 -3.74 18.30 4.83
N PHE A 177 -4.17 18.56 3.58
CA PHE A 177 -4.69 17.53 2.67
C PHE A 177 -3.77 17.35 1.48
N ILE A 178 -3.44 16.10 1.13
CA ILE A 178 -2.69 15.78 -0.07
C ILE A 178 -3.57 14.96 -1.01
N GLU A 179 -4.09 15.65 -2.03
CA GLU A 179 -5.08 15.14 -2.98
C GLU A 179 -4.41 14.58 -4.24
N LYS A 180 -3.69 13.46 -4.09
CA LYS A 180 -3.09 12.78 -5.25
C LYS A 180 -2.98 11.27 -5.02
N GLU A 181 -2.78 10.55 -6.11
CA GLU A 181 -2.38 9.15 -6.08
C GLU A 181 -0.87 9.02 -5.87
N PHE A 182 -0.46 7.90 -5.30
CA PHE A 182 0.92 7.65 -4.94
C PHE A 182 1.41 6.32 -5.49
N SER A 183 2.68 6.31 -5.86
CA SER A 183 3.46 5.11 -6.08
C SER A 183 4.07 4.66 -4.75
N LEU A 184 3.86 3.40 -4.38
CA LEU A 184 4.26 2.92 -3.06
C LEU A 184 5.39 1.89 -3.09
N ALA A 185 5.74 1.30 -4.26
CA ALA A 185 6.76 0.26 -4.31
C ALA A 185 8.10 0.70 -3.70
N GLY A 186 8.52 1.95 -3.94
CA GLY A 186 9.77 2.47 -3.38
C GLY A 186 9.79 2.51 -1.84
N VAL A 187 8.72 3.00 -1.23
CA VAL A 187 8.60 3.03 0.24
C VAL A 187 8.36 1.65 0.82
N ILE A 188 7.61 0.79 0.13
CA ILE A 188 7.41 -0.62 0.51
C ILE A 188 8.75 -1.35 0.60
N ALA A 189 9.65 -1.16 -0.37
CA ALA A 189 10.99 -1.77 -0.32
C ALA A 189 11.77 -1.34 0.94
N LYS A 190 11.71 -0.05 1.30
CA LYS A 190 12.37 0.49 2.50
C LYS A 190 11.77 -0.07 3.80
N LEU A 191 10.43 -0.12 3.90
CA LEU A 191 9.74 -0.64 5.07
C LEU A 191 9.92 -2.15 5.25
N ALA A 192 10.11 -2.87 4.16
CA ALA A 192 10.35 -4.30 4.19
C ALA A 192 11.77 -4.65 4.67
N LEU A 193 12.77 -3.80 4.43
CA LEU A 193 14.18 -4.05 4.71
C LEU A 193 14.43 -4.56 6.16
N PRO A 194 13.94 -3.89 7.23
CA PRO A 194 14.13 -4.36 8.60
C PRO A 194 13.30 -5.61 8.95
N LYS A 195 12.27 -5.94 8.14
CA LYS A 195 11.37 -7.08 8.34
C LYS A 195 11.81 -8.33 7.57
N MET A 196 12.84 -8.23 6.71
CA MET A 196 13.36 -9.36 5.94
C MET A 196 14.08 -10.35 6.86
N ASN A 197 13.43 -11.47 7.16
CA ASN A 197 14.04 -12.60 7.83
C ASN A 197 14.78 -13.47 6.81
N LYS A 198 15.83 -14.19 7.24
CA LYS A 198 16.66 -15.02 6.34
C LYS A 198 15.93 -16.19 5.67
N ASN A 199 14.73 -16.53 6.14
CA ASN A 199 13.99 -17.69 5.66
C ASN A 199 12.69 -17.27 4.99
N PHE A 200 12.32 -17.97 3.92
CA PHE A 200 10.99 -17.85 3.32
C PHE A 200 9.92 -18.23 4.35
N ASN A 201 8.94 -17.35 4.54
CA ASN A 201 7.80 -17.57 5.43
C ASN A 201 6.50 -17.20 4.72
N LEU A 202 5.65 -18.18 4.50
CA LEU A 202 4.33 -18.06 3.88
C LEU A 202 3.38 -17.12 4.64
N ASP A 203 3.45 -17.07 5.96
CA ASP A 203 2.57 -16.21 6.77
C ASP A 203 2.81 -14.73 6.50
N GLN A 204 4.03 -14.37 6.09
CA GLN A 204 4.40 -13.00 5.71
C GLN A 204 3.96 -12.62 4.28
N ALA A 205 3.48 -13.59 3.50
CA ALA A 205 3.00 -13.39 2.13
C ALA A 205 1.47 -13.16 2.04
N GLN A 206 0.77 -13.09 3.16
CA GLN A 206 -0.69 -13.00 3.18
C GLN A 206 -1.17 -11.57 2.87
N PRO A 207 -2.15 -11.39 1.96
CA PRO A 207 -2.85 -10.13 1.81
C PRO A 207 -3.62 -9.73 3.08
N ILE A 208 -3.67 -8.45 3.35
CA ILE A 208 -4.44 -7.88 4.48
C ILE A 208 -5.85 -7.56 4.01
N TYR A 209 -6.83 -8.31 4.51
CA TYR A 209 -8.24 -8.10 4.21
C TYR A 209 -8.96 -7.46 5.40
N ILE A 210 -9.21 -6.15 5.32
CA ILE A 210 -10.02 -5.42 6.32
C ILE A 210 -11.51 -5.59 6.03
N ARG A 211 -11.89 -5.68 4.74
CA ARG A 211 -13.27 -5.90 4.34
C ARG A 211 -13.57 -7.39 4.26
N ASN A 212 -14.49 -7.87 5.10
CA ASN A 212 -14.95 -9.26 5.09
C ASN A 212 -15.98 -9.54 3.97
N LYS A 213 -16.71 -8.50 3.51
CA LYS A 213 -17.76 -8.63 2.49
C LYS A 213 -17.37 -7.85 1.23
N VAL A 214 -16.99 -8.57 0.18
CA VAL A 214 -16.39 -7.98 -1.05
C VAL A 214 -17.42 -7.63 -2.12
N ALA A 215 -18.68 -8.14 -2.00
CA ALA A 215 -19.77 -7.88 -2.94
C ALA A 215 -21.11 -7.81 -2.22
N GLN A 216 -21.99 -6.92 -2.70
CA GLN A 216 -23.40 -6.91 -2.30
C GLN A 216 -24.13 -8.06 -2.97
N THR A 217 -25.04 -8.70 -2.26
CA THR A 217 -25.99 -9.65 -2.85
C THR A 217 -26.94 -8.89 -3.79
N ILE A 218 -27.61 -9.62 -4.68
CA ILE A 218 -28.61 -9.04 -5.60
C ILE A 218 -29.73 -8.32 -4.82
N LEU A 219 -30.13 -8.86 -3.68
CA LEU A 219 -31.14 -8.27 -2.81
C LEU A 219 -30.70 -6.94 -2.22
N GLU A 220 -29.47 -6.84 -1.72
CA GLU A 220 -28.90 -5.61 -1.15
C GLU A 220 -28.68 -4.52 -2.20
N ARG A 221 -28.33 -4.90 -3.44
CA ARG A 221 -28.18 -3.97 -4.55
C ARG A 221 -29.53 -3.39 -4.99
N ASN A 222 -30.61 -4.16 -4.88
CA ASN A 222 -31.96 -3.73 -5.24
C ASN A 222 -32.62 -2.88 -4.14
N SER A 223 -32.22 -3.02 -2.87
CA SER A 223 -32.72 -2.20 -1.75
C SER A 223 -31.98 -0.86 -1.59
N SER A 224 -30.89 -0.63 -2.31
CA SER A 224 -30.09 0.62 -2.31
C SER A 224 -30.40 1.54 -3.51
N LYS A 225 -31.40 1.20 -4.32
CA LYS A 225 -32.02 2.03 -5.38
C LYS A 225 -33.35 2.59 -4.91
#